data_32306dbc39aaa0b6284d586199ba5744
#
_entry.id   32306dbc39aaa0b6284d586199ba5744
#
_cell.length_a   1.000
_cell.length_b   1.000
_cell.length_c   1.000
_cell.angle_alpha   90.00
_cell.angle_beta   90.00
_cell.angle_gamma   90.00
#
_symmetry.space_group_name_H-M   'P 1'
#
loop_
_entity.id
_entity.type
_entity.pdbx_description
1 polymer ?
#
loop_
_entity_poly.entity_id
_entity_poly.type
_entity_poly.pdbx_seq_one_letter_code
_entity_poly.pdbx_strand_id
1 'polypeptide(L)'
;MIPRRRFPSNKRKGKTPPKPYRSWLEYDLHKGKLSELPYEPHHVLYDLIKRNRRYTPDFISGDKLIEAKGRFLDNNEAQKYVQIKNNGYEVCFIFQNPNTPLCWAKKKKDGTRTTHGEWATSHGFEWCGLHDIPHEWTRP
;
A
#
# COMPACT_ATOMS: atom_id res chain seq x y z
N MET A 1 -1.08 4.10 -33.24
CA MET A 1 -0.34 4.70 -32.11
C MET A 1 -1.30 4.93 -30.96
N ILE A 2 -1.12 4.22 -29.86
CA ILE A 2 -1.96 4.38 -28.67
C ILE A 2 -1.57 5.71 -28.04
N PRO A 3 -2.50 6.69 -27.91
CA PRO A 3 -2.16 7.94 -27.26
C PRO A 3 -1.77 7.65 -25.81
N ARG A 4 -0.60 8.15 -25.40
CA ARG A 4 -0.20 8.09 -24.00
C ARG A 4 -1.30 8.80 -23.19
N ARG A 5 -2.01 8.03 -22.38
CA ARG A 5 -2.92 8.63 -21.41
C ARG A 5 -2.09 9.52 -20.50
N ARG A 6 -2.28 10.82 -20.63
CA ARG A 6 -1.75 11.76 -19.67
C ARG A 6 -2.50 11.52 -18.36
N PHE A 7 -1.80 10.98 -17.36
CA PHE A 7 -2.36 10.87 -16.04
C PHE A 7 -2.72 12.27 -15.53
N PRO A 8 -3.87 12.45 -14.86
CA PRO A 8 -4.26 13.75 -14.32
C PRO A 8 -3.32 14.28 -13.23
N SER A 9 -2.25 13.57 -12.94
CA SER A 9 -1.21 13.96 -11.97
C SER A 9 -0.60 15.34 -12.22
N ASN A 10 -0.61 15.83 -13.47
CA ASN A 10 -0.06 17.15 -13.79
C ASN A 10 -0.81 18.31 -13.13
N LYS A 11 -2.09 18.14 -12.82
CA LYS A 11 -2.88 19.18 -12.14
C LYS A 11 -2.56 19.31 -10.65
N ARG A 12 -1.91 18.29 -10.08
CA ARG A 12 -1.58 18.24 -8.64
C ARG A 12 -0.10 18.41 -8.36
N LYS A 13 0.71 18.59 -9.40
CA LYS A 13 2.15 18.74 -9.27
C LYS A 13 2.46 19.97 -8.37
N GLY A 14 3.25 19.75 -7.32
CA GLY A 14 3.60 20.79 -6.36
C GLY A 14 2.52 21.09 -5.32
N LYS A 15 1.38 20.43 -5.35
CA LYS A 15 0.31 20.57 -4.36
C LYS A 15 0.34 19.41 -3.37
N THR A 16 0.05 19.75 -2.10
CA THR A 16 -0.10 18.75 -1.04
C THR A 16 -1.57 18.34 -0.92
N PRO A 17 -1.87 17.08 -0.56
CA PRO A 17 -3.25 16.69 -0.29
C PRO A 17 -3.79 17.40 0.96
N PRO A 18 -5.13 17.56 1.06
CA PRO A 18 -5.74 18.09 2.28
C PRO A 18 -5.43 17.19 3.48
N LYS A 19 -5.24 17.80 4.65
CA LYS A 19 -5.14 17.02 5.88
C LYS A 19 -6.46 16.26 6.14
N PRO A 20 -6.43 15.05 6.72
CA PRO A 20 -5.28 14.35 7.32
C PRO A 20 -4.47 13.48 6.35
N TYR A 21 -4.76 13.51 5.07
CA TYR A 21 -4.14 12.61 4.09
C TYR A 21 -2.68 12.97 3.83
N ARG A 22 -1.83 11.95 3.76
CA ARG A 22 -0.39 12.13 3.51
C ARG A 22 -0.04 11.99 2.03
N SER A 23 -0.96 11.44 1.23
CA SER A 23 -0.77 11.30 -0.21
C SER A 23 -2.09 11.52 -0.94
N TRP A 24 -2.00 11.87 -2.23
CA TRP A 24 -3.19 11.98 -3.07
C TRP A 24 -3.83 10.61 -3.32
N LEU A 25 -3.04 9.53 -3.29
CA LEU A 25 -3.57 8.17 -3.40
C LEU A 25 -4.53 7.87 -2.24
N GLU A 26 -4.12 8.16 -1.00
CA GLU A 26 -4.96 7.97 0.18
C GLU A 26 -6.21 8.84 0.12
N TYR A 27 -6.06 10.10 -0.30
CA TYR A 27 -7.17 11.01 -0.49
C TYR A 27 -8.18 10.46 -1.50
N ASP A 28 -7.70 10.03 -2.67
CA ASP A 28 -8.57 9.54 -3.73
C ASP A 28 -9.31 8.25 -3.32
N LEU A 29 -8.63 7.34 -2.61
CA LEU A 29 -9.25 6.12 -2.12
C LEU A 29 -10.34 6.40 -1.09
N HIS A 30 -10.06 7.28 -0.13
CA HIS A 30 -11.02 7.60 0.93
C HIS A 30 -12.21 8.43 0.41
N LYS A 31 -12.02 9.25 -0.60
CA LYS A 31 -13.11 9.97 -1.27
C LYS A 31 -13.86 9.11 -2.28
N GLY A 32 -13.28 7.98 -2.68
CA GLY A 32 -13.85 7.05 -3.65
C GLY A 32 -14.32 5.74 -3.00
N LYS A 33 -13.75 4.64 -3.44
CA LYS A 33 -14.21 3.28 -3.09
C LYS A 33 -14.12 2.93 -1.59
N LEU A 34 -13.23 3.58 -0.84
CA LEU A 34 -13.02 3.30 0.58
C LEU A 34 -13.64 4.38 1.49
N SER A 35 -14.62 5.13 0.98
CA SER A 35 -15.23 6.24 1.73
C SER A 35 -15.96 5.81 3.00
N GLU A 36 -16.41 4.55 3.07
CA GLU A 36 -17.11 4.01 4.26
C GLU A 36 -16.15 3.54 5.35
N LEU A 37 -14.86 3.44 5.05
CA LEU A 37 -13.87 3.01 6.04
C LEU A 37 -13.31 4.22 6.78
N PRO A 38 -13.09 4.10 8.11
CA PRO A 38 -12.35 5.13 8.83
C PRO A 38 -10.94 5.26 8.29
N TYR A 39 -10.47 6.49 8.13
CA TYR A 39 -9.08 6.74 7.72
C TYR A 39 -8.20 6.84 8.96
N GLU A 40 -7.11 6.06 8.99
CA GLU A 40 -6.17 5.95 10.13
C GLU A 40 -6.89 5.80 11.47
N PRO A 41 -7.77 4.77 11.63
CA PRO A 41 -8.72 4.72 12.73
C PRO A 41 -8.07 4.53 14.10
N HIS A 42 -6.98 3.78 14.19
CA HIS A 42 -6.26 3.55 15.44
C HIS A 42 -4.86 2.98 15.18
N HIS A 43 -4.04 3.05 16.21
CA HIS A 43 -2.69 2.48 16.14
C HIS A 43 -2.71 0.99 16.41
N VAL A 44 -1.85 0.29 15.71
CA VAL A 44 -1.56 -1.13 15.94
C VAL A 44 -0.16 -1.24 16.51
N LEU A 45 -0.01 -1.96 17.63
CA LEU A 45 1.29 -2.19 18.22
C LEU A 45 1.93 -3.44 17.61
N TYR A 46 3.21 -3.35 17.29
CA TYR A 46 3.97 -4.49 16.79
C TYR A 46 5.43 -4.45 17.32
N ASP A 47 6.02 -5.63 17.43
CA ASP A 47 7.40 -5.75 17.87
C ASP A 47 8.34 -5.78 16.67
N LEU A 48 9.35 -4.93 16.70
CA LEU A 48 10.41 -4.90 15.73
C LEU A 48 11.74 -5.01 16.47
N ILE A 49 12.36 -6.18 16.41
CA ILE A 49 13.67 -6.45 17.02
C ILE A 49 13.72 -5.92 18.49
N LYS A 50 12.98 -6.50 19.41
CA LYS A 50 12.93 -6.14 20.84
C LYS A 50 12.42 -4.73 21.16
N ARG A 51 11.76 -4.03 20.23
CA ARG A 51 11.14 -2.71 20.46
C ARG A 51 9.70 -2.72 20.05
N ASN A 52 8.83 -2.20 20.91
CA ASN A 52 7.45 -1.95 20.56
C ASN A 52 7.37 -0.78 19.59
N ARG A 53 6.71 -0.99 18.47
CA ARG A 53 6.48 0.04 17.46
C ARG A 53 4.99 0.27 17.29
N ARG A 54 4.66 1.46 16.82
CA ARG A 54 3.29 1.80 16.47
C ARG A 54 3.12 1.74 14.95
N TYR A 55 2.00 1.19 14.54
CA TYR A 55 1.60 1.18 13.14
C TYR A 55 0.15 1.63 13.04
N THR A 56 -0.10 2.64 12.22
CA THR A 56 -1.45 3.09 11.91
C THR A 56 -1.75 2.68 10.48
N PRO A 57 -2.65 1.71 10.25
CA PRO A 57 -3.03 1.34 8.90
C PRO A 57 -3.78 2.48 8.23
N ASP A 58 -3.69 2.56 6.91
CA ASP A 58 -4.45 3.56 6.17
C ASP A 58 -5.95 3.32 6.31
N PHE A 59 -6.39 2.06 6.23
CA PHE A 59 -7.79 1.67 6.36
C PHE A 59 -7.90 0.34 7.09
N ILE A 60 -9.06 0.08 7.68
CA ILE A 60 -9.40 -1.22 8.26
C ILE A 60 -10.74 -1.67 7.69
N SER A 61 -10.78 -2.91 7.21
CA SER A 61 -12.02 -3.58 6.79
C SER A 61 -12.12 -4.90 7.54
N GLY A 62 -13.00 -4.97 8.54
CA GLY A 62 -13.05 -6.13 9.44
C GLY A 62 -11.71 -6.33 10.15
N ASP A 63 -11.10 -7.49 9.98
CA ASP A 63 -9.79 -7.81 10.55
C ASP A 63 -8.62 -7.44 9.62
N LYS A 64 -8.92 -6.96 8.41
CA LYS A 64 -7.90 -6.65 7.42
C LYS A 64 -7.39 -5.23 7.61
N LEU A 65 -6.06 -5.11 7.76
CA LEU A 65 -5.37 -3.84 7.79
C LEU A 65 -4.95 -3.51 6.36
N ILE A 66 -5.53 -2.47 5.78
CA ILE A 66 -5.32 -2.14 4.37
C ILE A 66 -4.32 -1.00 4.26
N GLU A 67 -3.29 -1.22 3.46
CA GLU A 67 -2.25 -0.24 3.20
C GLU A 67 -2.24 0.12 1.71
N ALA A 68 -2.37 1.41 1.42
CA ALA A 68 -2.29 1.93 0.06
C ALA A 68 -0.84 2.34 -0.23
N LYS A 69 -0.23 1.75 -1.27
CA LYS A 69 1.17 2.00 -1.61
C LYS A 69 1.35 2.36 -3.07
N GLY A 70 2.02 3.48 -3.32
CA GLY A 70 2.58 3.77 -4.62
C GLY A 70 3.86 2.94 -4.84
N ARG A 71 4.77 2.98 -3.86
CA ARG A 71 5.99 2.20 -3.85
C ARG A 71 6.57 2.15 -2.43
N PHE A 72 7.34 1.11 -2.13
CA PHE A 72 8.16 1.10 -0.93
C PHE A 72 9.40 1.96 -1.15
N LEU A 73 9.76 2.75 -0.14
CA LEU A 73 10.95 3.61 -0.19
C LEU A 73 12.24 2.79 -0.14
N ASP A 74 12.24 1.73 0.68
CA ASP A 74 13.39 0.86 0.87
C ASP A 74 12.94 -0.48 1.47
N ASN A 75 13.90 -1.40 1.61
CA ASN A 75 13.64 -2.71 2.19
C ASN A 75 13.19 -2.64 3.65
N ASN A 76 13.67 -1.64 4.41
CA ASN A 76 13.27 -1.49 5.81
C ASN A 76 11.78 -1.20 5.94
N GLU A 77 11.23 -0.37 5.06
CA GLU A 77 9.80 -0.13 5.02
C GLU A 77 9.02 -1.41 4.71
N ALA A 78 9.46 -2.17 3.71
CA ALA A 78 8.81 -3.43 3.36
C ALA A 78 8.87 -4.44 4.53
N GLN A 79 10.01 -4.56 5.19
CA GLN A 79 10.19 -5.47 6.33
C GLN A 79 9.30 -5.10 7.52
N LYS A 80 8.95 -3.84 7.69
CA LYS A 80 7.98 -3.42 8.71
C LYS A 80 6.67 -4.21 8.58
N TYR A 81 6.16 -4.35 7.38
CA TYR A 81 4.90 -5.07 7.16
C TYR A 81 5.04 -6.57 7.40
N VAL A 82 6.19 -7.14 7.07
CA VAL A 82 6.48 -8.55 7.41
C VAL A 82 6.44 -8.75 8.93
N GLN A 83 7.02 -7.83 9.70
CA GLN A 83 6.97 -7.88 11.16
C GLN A 83 5.54 -7.75 11.70
N ILE A 84 4.76 -6.85 11.15
CA ILE A 84 3.35 -6.67 11.54
C ILE A 84 2.58 -7.98 11.29
N LYS A 85 2.78 -8.59 10.13
CA LYS A 85 2.16 -9.87 9.79
C LYS A 85 2.60 -10.96 10.78
N ASN A 86 3.88 -11.01 11.13
CA ASN A 86 4.41 -12.00 12.07
C ASN A 86 3.85 -11.82 13.49
N ASN A 87 3.34 -10.64 13.81
CA ASN A 87 2.64 -10.37 15.07
C ASN A 87 1.15 -10.77 15.03
N GLY A 88 0.71 -11.43 13.97
CA GLY A 88 -0.64 -11.99 13.86
C GLY A 88 -1.67 -11.12 13.16
N TYR A 89 -1.25 -10.01 12.60
CA TYR A 89 -2.15 -9.12 11.86
C TYR A 89 -2.24 -9.50 10.40
N GLU A 90 -3.41 -9.33 9.81
CA GLU A 90 -3.62 -9.54 8.38
C GLU A 90 -3.47 -8.20 7.66
N VAL A 91 -2.34 -8.02 6.98
CA VAL A 91 -2.05 -6.82 6.19
C VAL A 91 -2.36 -7.09 4.73
N CYS A 92 -3.09 -6.18 4.11
CA CYS A 92 -3.45 -6.24 2.69
C CYS A 92 -2.97 -4.96 2.01
N PHE A 93 -2.50 -5.08 0.76
CA PHE A 93 -2.00 -3.93 0.01
C PHE A 93 -2.91 -3.59 -1.16
N ILE A 94 -3.11 -2.28 -1.35
CA ILE A 94 -3.63 -1.74 -2.61
C ILE A 94 -2.47 -1.02 -3.26
N PHE A 95 -1.91 -1.60 -4.33
CA PHE A 95 -0.81 -0.97 -5.05
C PHE A 95 -1.35 -0.08 -6.17
N GLN A 96 -0.80 1.11 -6.28
CA GLN A 96 -1.11 2.00 -7.39
C GLN A 96 -0.73 1.35 -8.72
N ASN A 97 0.45 0.72 -8.77
CA ASN A 97 0.90 -0.11 -9.88
C ASN A 97 1.69 -1.30 -9.32
N PRO A 98 1.08 -2.51 -9.27
CA PRO A 98 1.75 -3.68 -8.71
C PRO A 98 2.97 -4.14 -9.51
N ASN A 99 3.11 -3.69 -10.75
CA ASN A 99 4.24 -4.04 -11.61
C ASN A 99 5.45 -3.13 -11.40
N THR A 100 5.38 -2.15 -10.51
CA THR A 100 6.52 -1.29 -10.18
C THR A 100 7.62 -2.12 -9.53
N PRO A 101 8.85 -2.10 -10.08
CA PRO A 101 9.97 -2.83 -9.47
C PRO A 101 10.33 -2.28 -8.10
N LEU A 102 10.77 -3.17 -7.21
CA LEU A 102 11.34 -2.77 -5.93
C LEU A 102 12.68 -2.10 -6.17
N CYS A 103 12.91 -0.94 -5.56
CA CYS A 103 14.12 -0.16 -5.81
C CYS A 103 15.41 -0.85 -5.32
N TRP A 104 15.32 -1.75 -4.33
CA TRP A 104 16.47 -2.50 -3.80
C TRP A 104 16.66 -3.86 -4.49
N ALA A 105 15.75 -4.28 -5.36
CA ALA A 105 15.81 -5.59 -5.99
C ALA A 105 16.91 -5.63 -7.05
N LYS A 106 17.70 -6.70 -7.04
CA LYS A 106 18.72 -6.93 -8.08
C LYS A 106 18.09 -7.38 -9.37
N LYS A 107 18.69 -7.03 -10.50
CA LYS A 107 18.28 -7.55 -11.81
C LYS A 107 18.43 -9.07 -11.85
N LYS A 108 17.40 -9.74 -12.31
CA LYS A 108 17.44 -11.16 -12.62
C LYS A 108 18.16 -11.39 -13.94
N LYS A 109 18.45 -12.66 -14.28
CA LYS A 109 19.12 -13.02 -15.54
C LYS A 109 18.37 -12.51 -16.78
N ASP A 110 17.06 -12.39 -16.73
CA ASP A 110 16.22 -11.88 -17.81
C ASP A 110 16.14 -10.35 -17.87
N GLY A 111 16.87 -9.64 -16.99
CA GLY A 111 16.89 -8.19 -16.92
C GLY A 111 15.77 -7.57 -16.10
N THR A 112 14.84 -8.36 -15.60
CA THR A 112 13.74 -7.85 -14.76
C THR A 112 14.13 -7.77 -13.30
N ARG A 113 13.32 -7.02 -12.51
CA ARG A 113 13.44 -6.93 -11.06
C ARG A 113 12.13 -7.38 -10.42
N THR A 114 12.22 -7.89 -9.21
CA THR A 114 11.03 -8.24 -8.43
C THR A 114 10.12 -7.02 -8.29
N THR A 115 8.85 -7.20 -8.60
CA THR A 115 7.84 -6.14 -8.49
C THR A 115 7.20 -6.14 -7.10
N HIS A 116 6.45 -5.07 -6.80
CA HIS A 116 5.70 -4.97 -5.53
C HIS A 116 4.69 -6.13 -5.40
N GLY A 117 3.95 -6.45 -6.46
CA GLY A 117 3.00 -7.55 -6.45
C GLY A 117 3.67 -8.90 -6.21
N GLU A 118 4.80 -9.16 -6.89
CA GLU A 118 5.57 -10.39 -6.69
C GLU A 118 6.10 -10.50 -5.25
N TRP A 119 6.61 -9.39 -4.70
CA TRP A 119 7.07 -9.34 -3.31
C TRP A 119 5.93 -9.68 -2.34
N ALA A 120 4.77 -9.07 -2.50
CA ALA A 120 3.63 -9.31 -1.63
C ALA A 120 3.17 -10.76 -1.69
N THR A 121 3.10 -11.34 -2.90
CA THR A 121 2.75 -12.74 -3.08
C THR A 121 3.75 -13.66 -2.40
N SER A 122 5.04 -13.42 -2.57
CA SER A 122 6.09 -14.26 -1.99
C SER A 122 6.12 -14.22 -0.47
N HIS A 123 5.66 -13.13 0.14
CA HIS A 123 5.58 -12.97 1.59
C HIS A 123 4.20 -13.32 2.17
N GLY A 124 3.28 -13.81 1.34
CA GLY A 124 1.97 -14.26 1.79
C GLY A 124 0.97 -13.14 2.09
N PHE A 125 1.18 -11.95 1.53
CA PHE A 125 0.22 -10.85 1.65
C PHE A 125 -0.85 -10.92 0.57
N GLU A 126 -2.10 -10.63 0.94
CA GLU A 126 -3.12 -10.32 -0.05
C GLU A 126 -2.88 -8.92 -0.61
N TRP A 127 -3.10 -8.76 -1.90
CA TRP A 127 -2.94 -7.47 -2.55
C TRP A 127 -3.82 -7.37 -3.79
N CYS A 128 -4.07 -6.14 -4.20
CA CYS A 128 -4.76 -5.84 -5.46
C CYS A 128 -4.18 -4.59 -6.08
N GLY A 129 -4.49 -4.38 -7.35
CA GLY A 129 -4.24 -3.11 -8.01
C GLY A 129 -5.35 -2.11 -7.69
N LEU A 130 -5.11 -0.85 -8.02
CA LEU A 130 -6.03 0.25 -7.73
C LEU A 130 -7.43 0.05 -8.33
N HIS A 131 -7.51 -0.62 -9.47
CA HIS A 131 -8.77 -0.83 -10.18
C HIS A 131 -9.44 -2.18 -9.89
N ASP A 132 -8.81 -3.02 -9.09
CA ASP A 132 -9.24 -4.40 -8.83
C ASP A 132 -9.53 -4.66 -7.35
N ILE A 133 -9.95 -3.63 -6.63
CA ILE A 133 -10.19 -3.72 -5.19
C ILE A 133 -11.35 -4.68 -4.91
N PRO A 134 -11.14 -5.77 -4.12
CA PRO A 134 -12.22 -6.66 -3.75
C PRO A 134 -13.34 -5.92 -3.03
N HIS A 135 -14.58 -6.26 -3.35
CA HIS A 135 -15.74 -5.60 -2.76
C HIS A 135 -15.77 -5.72 -1.23
N GLU A 136 -15.36 -6.86 -0.70
CA GLU A 136 -15.30 -7.10 0.75
C GLU A 136 -14.35 -6.15 1.48
N TRP A 137 -13.35 -5.58 0.79
CA TRP A 137 -12.43 -4.60 1.38
C TRP A 137 -13.03 -3.21 1.48
N THR A 138 -14.19 -2.98 0.88
CA THR A 138 -14.87 -1.68 0.90
C THR A 138 -15.83 -1.52 2.07
N ARG A 139 -16.00 -2.58 2.87
CA ARG A 139 -16.92 -2.62 4.01
C ARG A 139 -16.16 -2.53 5.33
N PRO A 140 -16.71 -1.79 6.29
CA PRO A 140 -16.13 -1.72 7.64
C PRO A 140 -16.00 -3.08 8.33
#